data_9b6e080951d993b52d38d1003922e966
#
_entry.id   9b6e080951d993b52d38d1003922e966
#
_cell.length_a   1.000
_cell.length_b   1.000
_cell.length_c   1.000
_cell.angle_alpha   90.00
_cell.angle_beta   90.00
_cell.angle_gamma   90.00
#
_symmetry.space_group_name_H-M   'P 1'
#
loop_
_entity.id
_entity.type
_entity.pdbx_description
1 polymer ?
#
loop_
_entity_poly.entity_id
_entity_poly.type
_entity_poly.pdbx_seq_one_letter_code
_entity_poly.pdbx_strand_id
1 'polypeptide(L)'
;VAEEVREWVLSTQGHFVSTDVHKYLQVSTTLHKKNISEIFRRLIEEQIIERVGDKNGHFRRVEKEIKHIKWWEANDDHADIILPLDIHSYVHLQPGNLAVVAGCKNAGKSAFCLNVAALNMYSGWKIKYLSSEMWEAETKSRLKKFESSLEIPLEDWKQVDFIKRGSNFSDVIKGEPR
;
A
#
# COMPACT_ATOMS: atom_id res chain seq x y z
N VAL A 1 -10.78 24.61 -9.20
CA VAL A 1 -9.78 24.91 -8.14
C VAL A 1 -10.37 24.74 -6.74
N ALA A 2 -11.52 25.35 -6.39
CA ALA A 2 -12.06 25.21 -5.02
C ALA A 2 -12.46 23.77 -4.71
N GLU A 3 -13.14 23.10 -5.62
CA GLU A 3 -13.53 21.69 -5.49
C GLU A 3 -12.31 20.76 -5.42
N GLU A 4 -11.35 20.95 -6.29
CA GLU A 4 -10.10 20.17 -6.29
C GLU A 4 -9.30 20.31 -4.99
N VAL A 5 -9.24 21.54 -4.41
CA VAL A 5 -8.64 21.76 -3.09
C VAL A 5 -9.41 21.00 -2.02
N ARG A 6 -10.75 21.06 -2.06
CA ARG A 6 -11.61 20.36 -1.10
C ARG A 6 -11.45 18.83 -1.19
N GLU A 7 -11.49 18.29 -2.39
CA GLU A 7 -11.28 16.85 -2.63
C GLU A 7 -9.90 16.40 -2.14
N TRP A 8 -8.85 17.19 -2.45
CA TRP A 8 -7.51 16.89 -1.99
C TRP A 8 -7.42 16.86 -0.46
N VAL A 9 -8.00 17.87 0.21
CA VAL A 9 -8.05 17.95 1.67
C VAL A 9 -8.79 16.77 2.27
N LEU A 10 -9.93 16.38 1.69
CA LEU A 10 -10.73 15.24 2.17
C LEU A 10 -10.03 13.88 1.96
N SER A 11 -9.19 13.76 0.94
CA SER A 11 -8.38 12.55 0.69
C SER A 11 -7.10 12.49 1.53
N THR A 12 -6.65 13.62 2.08
CA THR A 12 -5.42 13.70 2.87
C THR A 12 -5.66 13.23 4.31
N GLN A 13 -4.77 12.40 4.82
CA GLN A 13 -4.77 11.96 6.21
C GLN A 13 -3.70 12.70 7.02
N GLY A 14 -4.03 13.04 8.27
CA GLY A 14 -3.09 13.67 9.19
C GLY A 14 -2.82 15.14 8.88
N HIS A 15 -1.57 15.55 9.02
CA HIS A 15 -1.11 16.93 8.87
C HIS A 15 -0.64 17.21 7.45
N PHE A 16 -0.88 18.41 6.96
CA PHE A 16 -0.37 18.89 5.67
C PHE A 16 0.00 20.36 5.74
N VAL A 17 0.76 20.82 4.78
CA VAL A 17 1.10 22.25 4.64
C VAL A 17 0.50 22.81 3.36
N SER A 18 0.21 24.11 3.37
CA SER A 18 -0.37 24.82 2.20
C SER A 18 0.45 24.64 0.92
N THR A 19 1.76 24.47 1.06
CA THR A 19 2.66 24.22 -0.08
C THR A 19 2.44 22.87 -0.74
N ASP A 20 1.89 21.88 -0.05
CA ASP A 20 1.59 20.57 -0.64
C ASP A 20 0.44 20.67 -1.63
N VAL A 21 -0.60 21.46 -1.29
CA VAL A 21 -1.71 21.77 -2.18
C VAL A 21 -1.23 22.60 -3.39
N HIS A 22 -0.33 23.57 -3.16
CA HIS A 22 0.25 24.35 -4.26
C HIS A 22 1.02 23.45 -5.24
N LYS A 23 1.77 22.48 -4.75
CA LYS A 23 2.50 21.50 -5.58
C LYS A 23 1.54 20.59 -6.34
N TYR A 24 0.53 20.07 -5.65
CA TYR A 24 -0.45 19.16 -6.26
C TYR A 24 -1.20 19.85 -7.41
N LEU A 25 -1.66 21.09 -7.21
CA LEU A 25 -2.37 21.85 -8.21
C LEU A 25 -1.45 22.61 -9.20
N GLN A 26 -0.12 22.43 -9.07
CA GLN A 26 0.90 23.08 -9.90
C GLN A 26 0.78 24.61 -9.93
N VAL A 27 0.41 25.21 -8.80
CA VAL A 27 0.13 26.64 -8.69
C VAL A 27 1.41 27.42 -8.44
N SER A 28 1.78 28.28 -9.38
CA SER A 28 2.98 29.13 -9.32
C SER A 28 2.69 30.61 -9.03
N THR A 29 1.54 31.14 -9.45
CA THR A 29 1.25 32.56 -9.37
C THR A 29 0.76 33.00 -7.99
N THR A 30 1.12 34.25 -7.59
CA THR A 30 0.72 34.84 -6.31
C THR A 30 -0.81 34.97 -6.18
N LEU A 31 -1.51 35.22 -7.27
CA LEU A 31 -2.97 35.32 -7.28
C LEU A 31 -3.64 34.01 -6.94
N HIS A 32 -3.19 32.91 -7.55
CA HIS A 32 -3.74 31.57 -7.27
C HIS A 32 -3.42 31.14 -5.84
N LYS A 33 -2.24 31.46 -5.29
CA LYS A 33 -1.91 31.17 -3.89
C LYS A 33 -2.81 31.92 -2.91
N LYS A 34 -3.17 33.18 -3.21
CA LYS A 34 -4.16 33.94 -2.43
C LYS A 34 -5.53 33.27 -2.46
N ASN A 35 -5.99 32.84 -3.65
CA ASN A 35 -7.27 32.16 -3.78
C ASN A 35 -7.32 30.86 -2.96
N ILE A 36 -6.25 30.08 -2.94
CA ILE A 36 -6.15 28.87 -2.12
C ILE A 36 -6.20 29.22 -0.63
N SER A 37 -5.55 30.30 -0.21
CA SER A 37 -5.61 30.77 1.18
C SER A 37 -7.03 31.16 1.61
N GLU A 38 -7.81 31.77 0.72
CA GLU A 38 -9.23 32.07 0.96
C GLU A 38 -10.08 30.79 1.04
N ILE A 39 -9.78 29.80 0.22
CA ILE A 39 -10.44 28.48 0.29
C ILE A 39 -10.13 27.82 1.64
N PHE A 40 -8.88 27.83 2.10
CA PHE A 40 -8.53 27.30 3.42
C PHE A 40 -9.25 28.03 4.56
N ARG A 41 -9.41 29.36 4.47
CA ARG A 41 -10.18 30.12 5.46
C ARG A 41 -11.62 29.62 5.55
N ARG A 42 -12.28 29.40 4.39
CA ARG A 42 -13.64 28.83 4.35
C ARG A 42 -13.70 27.42 4.92
N LEU A 43 -12.74 26.56 4.57
CA LEU A 43 -12.68 25.19 5.12
C LEU A 43 -12.47 25.16 6.64
N ILE A 44 -11.78 26.17 7.20
CA ILE A 44 -11.66 26.35 8.65
C ILE A 44 -13.02 26.76 9.25
N GLU A 45 -13.71 27.74 8.65
CA GLU A 45 -15.05 28.19 9.07
C GLU A 45 -16.07 27.04 9.02
N GLU A 46 -15.97 26.16 8.01
CA GLU A 46 -16.77 24.94 7.86
C GLU A 46 -16.33 23.81 8.82
N GLN A 47 -15.27 24.02 9.60
CA GLN A 47 -14.67 23.01 10.49
C GLN A 47 -14.27 21.71 9.77
N ILE A 48 -13.81 21.81 8.53
CA ILE A 48 -13.27 20.69 7.75
C ILE A 48 -11.78 20.53 8.03
N ILE A 49 -11.09 21.67 8.22
CA ILE A 49 -9.68 21.71 8.63
C ILE A 49 -9.50 22.61 9.84
N GLU A 50 -8.41 22.42 10.55
CA GLU A 50 -7.96 23.34 11.59
C GLU A 50 -6.46 23.61 11.45
N ARG A 51 -6.01 24.74 12.02
CA ARG A 51 -4.58 25.08 12.08
C ARG A 51 -3.88 24.23 13.13
N VAL A 52 -2.62 23.88 12.86
CA VAL A 52 -1.79 23.09 13.77
C VAL A 52 -0.54 23.85 14.14
N GLY A 53 -0.37 24.07 15.44
CA GLY A 53 0.78 24.80 16.00
C GLY A 53 0.80 26.27 15.62
N ASP A 54 1.92 26.95 15.93
CA ASP A 54 2.10 28.38 15.75
C ASP A 54 2.62 28.77 14.36
N LYS A 55 2.92 27.78 13.51
CA LYS A 55 3.46 28.01 12.17
C LYS A 55 2.33 28.24 11.16
N ASN A 56 2.43 29.35 10.40
CA ASN A 56 1.50 29.61 9.33
C ASN A 56 1.54 28.53 8.23
N GLY A 57 0.35 28.21 7.70
CA GLY A 57 0.23 27.27 6.58
C GLY A 57 0.24 25.79 6.98
N HIS A 58 0.23 25.45 8.27
CA HIS A 58 0.11 24.08 8.76
C HIS A 58 -1.34 23.81 9.15
N PHE A 59 -1.89 22.72 8.62
CA PHE A 59 -3.28 22.33 8.81
C PHE A 59 -3.39 20.85 9.08
N ARG A 60 -4.53 20.45 9.67
CA ARG A 60 -4.98 19.06 9.69
C ARG A 60 -6.48 18.98 9.37
N ARG A 61 -6.90 17.85 8.83
CA ARG A 61 -8.31 17.58 8.64
C ARG A 61 -8.97 17.31 10.00
N VAL A 62 -10.16 17.87 10.20
CA VAL A 62 -10.98 17.57 11.38
C VAL A 62 -11.79 16.32 11.11
N GLU A 63 -11.49 15.25 11.82
CA GLU A 63 -12.22 13.99 11.73
C GLU A 63 -13.30 13.98 12.82
N LYS A 64 -14.55 14.23 12.41
CA LYS A 64 -15.71 14.22 13.33
C LYS A 64 -16.31 12.83 13.50
N GLU A 65 -16.00 11.93 12.56
CA GLU A 65 -16.57 10.59 12.55
C GLU A 65 -15.81 9.66 13.48
N ILE A 66 -16.45 9.24 14.55
CA ILE A 66 -15.92 8.21 15.46
C ILE A 66 -16.41 6.86 14.96
N LYS A 67 -15.49 6.05 14.44
CA LYS A 67 -15.78 4.67 14.04
C LYS A 67 -15.57 3.76 15.26
N HIS A 68 -16.66 3.27 15.83
CA HIS A 68 -16.59 2.28 16.89
C HIS A 68 -16.20 0.93 16.31
N ILE A 69 -15.20 0.29 16.92
CA ILE A 69 -14.80 -1.07 16.56
C ILE A 69 -15.76 -2.05 17.23
N LYS A 70 -16.59 -2.70 16.44
CA LYS A 70 -17.51 -3.75 16.90
C LYS A 70 -16.81 -5.10 16.82
N TRP A 71 -15.82 -5.31 17.66
CA TRP A 71 -14.99 -6.51 17.67
C TRP A 71 -15.81 -7.81 17.87
N TRP A 72 -16.96 -7.73 18.53
CA TRP A 72 -17.85 -8.88 18.76
C TRP A 72 -18.64 -9.32 17.51
N GLU A 73 -18.68 -8.49 16.46
CA GLU A 73 -19.29 -8.81 15.16
C GLU A 73 -18.20 -9.25 14.15
N ALA A 74 -16.92 -9.20 14.53
CA ALA A 74 -15.81 -9.52 13.63
C ALA A 74 -15.67 -11.03 13.48
N ASN A 75 -15.39 -11.46 12.25
CA ASN A 75 -14.94 -12.82 11.99
C ASN A 75 -13.45 -12.91 12.34
N ASP A 76 -13.05 -13.91 13.11
CA ASP A 76 -11.67 -14.16 13.54
C ASP A 76 -10.96 -15.18 12.64
N ASP A 77 -11.47 -15.40 11.43
CA ASP A 77 -10.85 -16.30 10.47
C ASP A 77 -9.48 -15.78 10.02
N HIS A 78 -8.49 -16.62 10.15
CA HIS A 78 -7.13 -16.36 9.68
C HIS A 78 -6.97 -16.77 8.23
N ALA A 79 -6.09 -16.09 7.52
CA ALA A 79 -5.61 -16.55 6.23
C ALA A 79 -4.60 -17.69 6.46
N ASP A 80 -4.91 -18.89 6.00
CA ASP A 80 -4.01 -20.05 6.07
C ASP A 80 -2.84 -19.86 5.09
N ILE A 81 -1.94 -18.95 5.45
CA ILE A 81 -0.73 -18.66 4.67
C ILE A 81 0.48 -19.24 5.37
N ILE A 82 1.18 -20.15 4.68
CA ILE A 82 2.41 -20.74 5.15
C ILE A 82 3.56 -19.76 4.91
N LEU A 83 4.23 -19.36 5.97
CA LEU A 83 5.42 -18.51 5.92
C LEU A 83 6.69 -19.34 6.06
N PRO A 84 7.78 -19.01 5.35
CA PRO A 84 9.07 -19.70 5.49
C PRO A 84 9.58 -19.65 6.93
N LEU A 85 10.46 -20.59 7.28
CA LEU A 85 11.10 -20.69 8.60
C LEU A 85 10.10 -20.89 9.76
N ASP A 86 8.96 -21.49 9.48
CA ASP A 86 7.90 -21.74 10.45
C ASP A 86 7.33 -20.49 11.14
N ILE A 87 7.49 -19.32 10.52
CA ILE A 87 7.01 -18.04 11.08
C ILE A 87 5.49 -18.06 11.25
N HIS A 88 4.75 -18.79 10.41
CA HIS A 88 3.29 -18.92 10.50
C HIS A 88 2.82 -19.55 11.83
N SER A 89 3.67 -20.26 12.55
CA SER A 89 3.37 -20.77 13.89
C SER A 89 3.31 -19.66 14.96
N TYR A 90 3.86 -18.50 14.66
CA TYR A 90 3.93 -17.33 15.59
C TYR A 90 3.14 -16.12 15.12
N VAL A 91 2.75 -16.08 13.85
CA VAL A 91 2.08 -14.93 13.24
C VAL A 91 0.85 -15.39 12.49
N HIS A 92 -0.30 -14.90 12.91
CA HIS A 92 -1.56 -15.09 12.20
C HIS A 92 -1.85 -13.88 11.32
N LEU A 93 -2.06 -14.12 10.03
CA LEU A 93 -2.43 -13.09 9.06
C LEU A 93 -3.94 -13.11 8.85
N GLN A 94 -4.57 -11.97 8.99
CA GLN A 94 -5.98 -11.79 8.65
C GLN A 94 -6.12 -11.19 7.24
N PRO A 95 -7.25 -11.41 6.57
CA PRO A 95 -7.54 -10.73 5.30
C PRO A 95 -7.37 -9.21 5.43
N GLY A 96 -6.61 -8.61 4.51
CA GLY A 96 -6.29 -7.19 4.53
C GLY A 96 -5.04 -6.80 5.32
N ASN A 97 -4.38 -7.73 6.01
CA ASN A 97 -3.11 -7.43 6.67
C ASN A 97 -2.00 -7.14 5.67
N LEU A 98 -1.07 -6.30 6.07
CA LEU A 98 0.15 -5.98 5.36
C LEU A 98 1.35 -6.50 6.15
N ALA A 99 2.10 -7.43 5.58
CA ALA A 99 3.38 -7.88 6.12
C ALA A 99 4.54 -7.20 5.39
N VAL A 100 5.48 -6.63 6.13
CA VAL A 100 6.65 -5.93 5.57
C VAL A 100 7.92 -6.70 5.89
N VAL A 101 8.66 -7.11 4.83
CA VAL A 101 9.98 -7.74 4.94
C VAL A 101 11.05 -6.71 4.63
N ALA A 102 11.79 -6.28 5.64
CA ALA A 102 12.85 -5.28 5.51
C ALA A 102 14.24 -5.91 5.66
N GLY A 103 15.22 -5.33 5.01
CA GLY A 103 16.62 -5.76 5.08
C GLY A 103 17.48 -5.04 4.03
N CYS A 104 18.81 -5.10 4.20
CA CYS A 104 19.76 -4.52 3.27
C CYS A 104 19.75 -5.24 1.89
N LYS A 105 20.50 -4.70 0.95
CA LYS A 105 20.69 -5.35 -0.36
C LYS A 105 21.29 -6.75 -0.15
N ASN A 106 20.79 -7.73 -0.92
CA ASN A 106 21.19 -9.14 -0.88
C ASN A 106 20.88 -9.89 0.45
N ALA A 107 20.05 -9.33 1.34
CA ALA A 107 19.61 -10.00 2.57
C ALA A 107 18.56 -11.13 2.34
N GLY A 108 18.27 -11.49 1.10
CA GLY A 108 17.35 -12.59 0.80
C GLY A 108 15.86 -12.23 0.74
N LYS A 109 15.46 -10.94 0.76
CA LYS A 109 14.06 -10.51 0.73
C LYS A 109 13.25 -11.13 -0.43
N SER A 110 13.78 -11.06 -1.65
CA SER A 110 13.11 -11.64 -2.83
C SER A 110 13.05 -13.17 -2.75
N ALA A 111 14.08 -13.82 -2.17
CA ALA A 111 14.04 -15.27 -1.94
C ALA A 111 12.96 -15.63 -0.92
N PHE A 112 12.83 -14.86 0.16
CA PHE A 112 11.76 -15.03 1.13
C PHE A 112 10.37 -14.95 0.48
N CYS A 113 10.12 -13.89 -0.31
CA CYS A 113 8.83 -13.72 -1.01
C CYS A 113 8.55 -14.85 -2.02
N LEU A 114 9.57 -15.35 -2.72
CA LEU A 114 9.43 -16.51 -3.61
C LEU A 114 9.15 -17.79 -2.83
N ASN A 115 9.74 -17.99 -1.66
CA ASN A 115 9.41 -19.11 -0.77
C ASN A 115 7.96 -19.02 -0.27
N VAL A 116 7.46 -17.83 0.08
CA VAL A 116 6.04 -17.66 0.44
C VAL A 116 5.16 -18.10 -0.73
N ALA A 117 5.47 -17.68 -1.96
CA ALA A 117 4.72 -18.11 -3.14
C ALA A 117 4.80 -19.63 -3.35
N ALA A 118 5.99 -20.22 -3.23
CA ALA A 118 6.22 -21.67 -3.37
C ALA A 118 5.39 -22.49 -2.38
N LEU A 119 5.39 -22.09 -1.11
CA LEU A 119 4.68 -22.81 -0.05
C LEU A 119 3.14 -22.73 -0.16
N ASN A 120 2.62 -21.72 -0.87
CA ASN A 120 1.19 -21.46 -0.94
C ASN A 120 0.57 -21.66 -2.32
N MET A 121 1.35 -21.93 -3.36
CA MET A 121 0.81 -22.03 -4.73
C MET A 121 -0.18 -23.19 -4.92
N TYR A 122 -0.13 -24.23 -4.08
CA TYR A 122 -1.04 -25.37 -4.14
C TYR A 122 -2.23 -25.26 -3.17
N SER A 123 -2.31 -24.22 -2.36
CA SER A 123 -3.37 -24.03 -1.34
C SER A 123 -4.65 -23.39 -1.87
N GLY A 124 -4.77 -23.19 -3.18
CA GLY A 124 -5.94 -22.55 -3.81
C GLY A 124 -5.90 -21.00 -3.82
N TRP A 125 -4.88 -20.40 -3.23
CA TRP A 125 -4.70 -18.94 -3.28
C TRP A 125 -4.31 -18.46 -4.68
N LYS A 126 -4.91 -17.36 -5.12
CA LYS A 126 -4.42 -16.62 -6.29
C LYS A 126 -3.25 -15.75 -5.87
N ILE A 127 -2.04 -16.13 -6.28
CA ILE A 127 -0.82 -15.43 -5.90
C ILE A 127 -0.39 -14.50 -7.03
N LYS A 128 -0.24 -13.21 -6.71
CA LYS A 128 0.36 -12.21 -7.60
C LYS A 128 1.71 -11.77 -7.06
N TYR A 129 2.75 -12.00 -7.82
CA TYR A 129 4.10 -11.58 -7.49
C TYR A 129 4.50 -10.37 -8.33
N LEU A 130 4.52 -9.18 -7.70
CA LEU A 130 4.89 -7.94 -8.36
C LEU A 130 6.37 -7.66 -8.12
N SER A 131 7.12 -7.43 -9.19
CA SER A 131 8.55 -7.09 -9.10
C SER A 131 8.89 -5.85 -9.93
N SER A 132 9.69 -4.96 -9.34
CA SER A 132 10.28 -3.82 -10.04
C SER A 132 11.66 -4.11 -10.61
N GLU A 133 12.34 -5.14 -10.12
CA GLU A 133 13.76 -5.40 -10.37
C GLU A 133 14.01 -6.63 -11.25
N MET A 134 13.16 -7.67 -11.15
CA MET A 134 13.40 -8.94 -11.85
C MET A 134 12.81 -8.96 -13.25
N TRP A 135 13.63 -9.38 -14.21
CA TRP A 135 13.24 -9.64 -15.60
C TRP A 135 12.95 -11.14 -15.81
N GLU A 136 12.37 -11.49 -16.94
CA GLU A 136 11.91 -12.85 -17.25
C GLU A 136 13.03 -13.89 -17.09
N ALA A 137 14.22 -13.61 -17.62
CA ALA A 137 15.37 -14.51 -17.55
C ALA A 137 15.87 -14.70 -16.11
N GLU A 138 15.91 -13.63 -15.33
CA GLU A 138 16.32 -13.69 -13.93
C GLU A 138 15.27 -14.42 -13.09
N THR A 139 13.99 -14.12 -13.30
CA THR A 139 12.89 -14.83 -12.65
C THR A 139 13.01 -16.32 -12.92
N LYS A 140 13.10 -16.74 -14.20
CA LYS A 140 13.25 -18.15 -14.57
C LYS A 140 14.46 -18.79 -13.92
N SER A 141 15.61 -18.09 -13.90
CA SER A 141 16.82 -18.59 -13.26
C SER A 141 16.66 -18.83 -11.75
N ARG A 142 15.91 -17.96 -11.06
CA ARG A 142 15.61 -18.10 -9.63
C ARG A 142 14.64 -19.25 -9.39
N LEU A 143 13.60 -19.39 -10.21
CA LEU A 143 12.60 -20.45 -10.08
C LEU A 143 13.19 -21.84 -10.29
N LYS A 144 14.14 -22.00 -11.20
CA LYS A 144 14.88 -23.29 -11.38
C LYS A 144 15.58 -23.78 -10.12
N LYS A 145 15.92 -22.89 -9.17
CA LYS A 145 16.53 -23.31 -7.91
C LYS A 145 15.53 -24.03 -7.00
N PHE A 146 14.24 -23.75 -7.13
CA PHE A 146 13.19 -24.42 -6.38
C PHE A 146 12.92 -25.83 -6.91
N GLU A 147 13.15 -26.08 -8.20
CA GLU A 147 13.05 -27.43 -8.78
C GLU A 147 14.06 -28.38 -8.13
N SER A 148 15.29 -27.90 -7.89
CA SER A 148 16.31 -28.70 -7.25
C SER A 148 16.23 -28.78 -5.72
N SER A 149 15.63 -27.80 -5.06
CA SER A 149 15.62 -27.68 -3.59
C SER A 149 14.31 -28.09 -2.93
N LEU A 150 13.19 -27.91 -3.60
CA LEU A 150 11.83 -28.20 -3.09
C LEU A 150 11.03 -29.12 -4.02
N GLU A 151 11.67 -29.66 -5.06
CA GLU A 151 11.03 -30.55 -6.05
C GLU A 151 9.80 -29.92 -6.74
N ILE A 152 9.78 -28.58 -6.85
CA ILE A 152 8.70 -27.84 -7.51
C ILE A 152 9.01 -27.72 -9.00
N PRO A 153 8.26 -28.39 -9.90
CA PRO A 153 8.47 -28.30 -11.33
C PRO A 153 8.35 -26.84 -11.82
N LEU A 154 9.20 -26.46 -12.77
CA LEU A 154 9.17 -25.10 -13.32
C LEU A 154 7.80 -24.73 -13.94
N GLU A 155 7.08 -25.73 -14.46
CA GLU A 155 5.73 -25.58 -15.04
C GLU A 155 4.69 -25.15 -14.02
N ASP A 156 4.81 -25.58 -12.77
CA ASP A 156 3.84 -25.31 -11.70
C ASP A 156 3.83 -23.83 -11.30
N TRP A 157 4.94 -23.13 -11.53
CA TRP A 157 5.03 -21.70 -11.31
C TRP A 157 4.13 -20.86 -12.21
N LYS A 158 3.50 -21.47 -13.24
CA LYS A 158 2.45 -20.81 -14.04
C LYS A 158 1.19 -20.50 -13.23
N GLN A 159 1.03 -21.09 -12.05
CA GLN A 159 -0.07 -20.78 -11.12
C GLN A 159 0.16 -19.43 -10.40
N VAL A 160 1.38 -18.93 -10.38
CA VAL A 160 1.74 -17.63 -9.81
C VAL A 160 1.77 -16.58 -10.92
N ASP A 161 1.01 -15.51 -10.77
CA ASP A 161 0.98 -14.41 -11.72
C ASP A 161 2.15 -13.45 -11.46
N PHE A 162 3.20 -13.53 -12.26
CA PHE A 162 4.37 -12.66 -12.18
C PHE A 162 4.16 -11.37 -12.97
N ILE A 163 4.09 -10.26 -12.27
CA ILE A 163 3.81 -8.94 -12.85
C ILE A 163 5.04 -8.04 -12.69
N LYS A 164 5.55 -7.52 -13.82
CA LYS A 164 6.59 -6.50 -13.78
C LYS A 164 5.96 -5.12 -13.60
N ARG A 165 6.32 -4.44 -12.51
CA ARG A 165 5.79 -3.11 -12.20
C ARG A 165 6.83 -2.28 -11.46
N GLY A 166 7.14 -1.08 -11.96
CA GLY A 166 8.10 -0.16 -11.34
C GLY A 166 7.47 0.90 -10.44
N SER A 167 6.16 1.14 -10.57
CA SER A 167 5.42 2.19 -9.83
C SER A 167 3.92 1.89 -9.81
N ASN A 168 3.15 2.67 -9.04
CA ASN A 168 1.68 2.61 -8.99
C ASN A 168 1.14 1.19 -8.71
N PHE A 169 1.73 0.48 -7.76
CA PHE A 169 1.31 -0.86 -7.37
C PHE A 169 -0.15 -0.90 -6.89
N SER A 170 -0.64 0.21 -6.32
CA SER A 170 -2.01 0.36 -5.86
C SER A 170 -3.06 0.13 -6.96
N ASP A 171 -2.74 0.45 -8.20
CA ASP A 171 -3.67 0.28 -9.32
C ASP A 171 -3.94 -1.20 -9.62
N VAL A 172 -2.92 -2.04 -9.45
CA VAL A 172 -3.05 -3.49 -9.60
C VAL A 172 -3.87 -4.07 -8.46
N ILE A 173 -3.64 -3.61 -7.23
CA ILE A 173 -4.31 -4.10 -6.03
C ILE A 173 -5.80 -3.68 -6.01
N LYS A 174 -6.11 -2.44 -6.44
CA LYS A 174 -7.48 -1.91 -6.48
C LYS A 174 -8.32 -2.44 -7.64
N GLY A 175 -7.70 -2.85 -8.73
CA GLY A 175 -8.37 -3.39 -9.92
C GLY A 175 -8.89 -4.83 -9.76
N GLU A 176 -8.59 -5.49 -8.63
CA GLU A 176 -9.08 -6.83 -8.36
C GLU A 176 -10.43 -6.80 -7.61
N PRO A 177 -11.41 -7.60 -8.02
CA PRO A 177 -12.61 -7.79 -7.23
C PRO A 177 -12.25 -8.41 -5.87
N ARG A 178 -12.79 -7.85 -4.81
CA ARG A 178 -12.67 -8.37 -3.44
C ARG A 178 -13.52 -9.60 -3.25
#